data_e02e28790122f430f9e4c94c3d754606
#
_entry.id   e02e28790122f430f9e4c94c3d754606
#
_cell.length_a   1.000
_cell.length_b   1.000
_cell.length_c   1.000
_cell.angle_alpha   90.00
_cell.angle_beta   90.00
_cell.angle_gamma   90.00
#
_symmetry.space_group_name_H-M   'P 1'
#
loop_
_entity.id
_entity.type
_entity.pdbx_description
1 polymer ?
#
loop_
_entity_poly.entity_id
_entity_poly.type
_entity_poly.pdbx_seq_one_letter_code
_entity_poly.pdbx_strand_id
1 'polypeptide(L)'
;MTETFDIKLLVVPSRLSMSERAIFQAGVEAVNRGATVIDPELSAATLTIDGRRSAAWDNALQSGPSDSPWRTLPPAQRLSIWWSLGSALFEGPGRYQLVLKLGEHESVAEVEITP
;
A
#
# COMPACT_ATOMS: atom_id res chain seq x y z
N MET A 1 -7.71 21.85 -8.03
CA MET A 1 -7.11 21.99 -6.70
C MET A 1 -5.91 21.07 -6.58
N THR A 2 -4.84 21.57 -6.03
CA THR A 2 -3.61 20.81 -5.90
C THR A 2 -3.67 19.91 -4.67
N GLU A 3 -3.32 18.66 -4.84
CA GLU A 3 -3.19 17.74 -3.72
C GLU A 3 -2.02 18.17 -2.84
N THR A 4 -2.24 18.13 -1.53
CA THR A 4 -1.23 18.55 -0.55
C THR A 4 -0.59 17.38 0.17
N PHE A 5 -0.78 16.18 -0.32
CA PHE A 5 -0.14 15.00 0.26
C PHE A 5 0.35 14.05 -0.84
N ASP A 6 1.32 13.21 -0.48
CA ASP A 6 1.84 12.16 -1.36
C ASP A 6 1.59 10.80 -0.75
N ILE A 7 1.39 9.81 -1.60
CA ILE A 7 1.34 8.41 -1.17
C ILE A 7 2.44 7.63 -1.88
N LYS A 8 2.88 6.55 -1.22
CA LYS A 8 3.87 5.65 -1.77
C LYS A 8 3.54 4.22 -1.37
N LEU A 9 3.60 3.31 -2.34
CA LEU A 9 3.51 1.89 -2.07
C LEU A 9 4.86 1.39 -1.57
N LEU A 10 4.83 0.66 -0.45
CA LEU A 10 6.03 0.10 0.16
C LEU A 10 5.95 -1.42 0.08
N VAL A 11 7.03 -2.06 -0.33
CA VAL A 11 7.14 -3.52 -0.38
C VAL A 11 8.47 -3.95 0.23
N VAL A 12 8.42 -4.97 1.08
CA VAL A 12 9.61 -5.50 1.76
C VAL A 12 9.46 -7.00 1.97
N PRO A 13 10.37 -7.82 1.50
CA PRO A 13 11.41 -7.51 0.51
C PRO A 13 10.81 -7.43 -0.90
N SER A 14 11.55 -6.85 -1.83
CA SER A 14 11.10 -6.78 -3.22
C SER A 14 11.46 -8.03 -4.03
N ARG A 15 12.28 -8.90 -3.46
CA ARG A 15 12.65 -10.18 -4.06
C ARG A 15 12.69 -11.24 -2.97
N LEU A 16 11.99 -12.35 -3.20
CA LEU A 16 11.87 -13.41 -2.20
C LEU A 16 11.53 -14.73 -2.90
N SER A 17 11.72 -15.85 -2.18
CA SER A 17 11.31 -17.15 -2.69
C SER A 17 9.86 -17.45 -2.33
N MET A 18 9.30 -18.48 -2.96
CA MET A 18 7.94 -18.94 -2.65
C MET A 18 7.76 -19.29 -1.18
N SER A 19 8.77 -19.89 -0.55
CA SER A 19 8.71 -20.25 0.86
C SER A 19 8.76 -19.05 1.80
N GLU A 20 9.16 -17.89 1.30
CA GLU A 20 9.30 -16.67 2.09
C GLU A 20 8.10 -15.74 2.00
N ARG A 21 7.04 -16.14 1.30
CA ARG A 21 5.88 -15.27 1.12
C ARG A 21 5.28 -14.78 2.44
N ALA A 22 5.39 -15.56 3.49
CA ALA A 22 4.85 -15.17 4.80
C ALA A 22 5.56 -13.98 5.42
N ILE A 23 6.81 -13.70 5.05
CA ILE A 23 7.56 -12.55 5.57
C ILE A 23 7.37 -11.28 4.76
N PHE A 24 6.76 -11.39 3.58
CA PHE A 24 6.53 -10.24 2.72
C PHE A 24 5.50 -9.30 3.34
N GLN A 25 5.83 -8.01 3.33
CA GLN A 25 4.92 -6.98 3.78
C GLN A 25 4.72 -5.95 2.69
N ALA A 26 3.47 -5.57 2.48
CA ALA A 26 3.10 -4.45 1.63
C ALA A 26 2.50 -3.36 2.51
N GLY A 27 2.81 -2.13 2.20
CA GLY A 27 2.33 -1.02 2.99
C GLY A 27 2.09 0.21 2.15
N VAL A 28 1.53 1.22 2.79
CA VAL A 28 1.32 2.53 2.20
C VAL A 28 1.86 3.59 3.13
N GLU A 29 2.57 4.55 2.56
CA GLU A 29 3.05 5.72 3.27
C GLU A 29 2.34 6.95 2.73
N ALA A 30 1.78 7.75 3.61
CA ALA A 30 1.21 9.05 3.27
C ALA A 30 2.00 10.14 3.97
N VAL A 31 2.31 11.21 3.25
CA VAL A 31 3.06 12.36 3.77
C VAL A 31 2.23 13.61 3.53
N ASN A 32 1.91 14.33 4.60
CA ASN A 32 1.20 15.60 4.48
C ASN A 32 2.20 16.72 4.17
N ARG A 33 2.09 17.29 2.99
CA ARG A 33 2.96 18.40 2.55
C ARG A 33 2.28 19.75 2.66
N GLY A 34 1.05 19.78 3.15
CA GLY A 34 0.31 21.02 3.31
C GLY A 34 0.48 21.65 4.69
N ALA A 35 -0.25 22.70 4.94
CA ALA A 35 -0.20 23.46 6.18
C ALA A 35 -1.35 23.14 7.15
N THR A 36 -2.25 22.26 6.75
CA THR A 36 -3.41 21.89 7.56
C THR A 36 -3.47 20.38 7.76
N VAL A 37 -4.19 19.95 8.78
CA VAL A 37 -4.46 18.53 9.01
C VAL A 37 -5.33 18.00 7.88
N ILE A 38 -5.01 16.82 7.39
CA ILE A 38 -5.79 16.17 6.33
C ILE A 38 -6.21 14.75 6.73
N ASP A 39 -7.23 14.24 6.03
CA ASP A 39 -7.58 12.84 6.02
C ASP A 39 -7.23 12.30 4.62
N PRO A 40 -6.18 11.52 4.49
CA PRO A 40 -5.79 11.01 3.16
C PRO A 40 -6.74 9.94 2.62
N GLU A 41 -7.71 9.50 3.41
CA GLU A 41 -8.72 8.51 3.02
C GLU A 41 -8.08 7.20 2.52
N LEU A 42 -7.11 6.70 3.26
CA LEU A 42 -6.35 5.52 2.86
C LEU A 42 -7.22 4.29 2.62
N SER A 43 -8.39 4.23 3.25
CA SER A 43 -9.34 3.12 3.03
C SER A 43 -9.89 3.08 1.61
N ALA A 44 -9.78 4.17 0.86
CA ALA A 44 -10.20 4.22 -0.54
C ALA A 44 -9.08 3.80 -1.51
N ALA A 45 -7.88 3.53 -1.02
CA ALA A 45 -6.77 3.10 -1.86
C ALA A 45 -7.02 1.71 -2.44
N THR A 46 -6.67 1.51 -3.69
CA THR A 46 -6.79 0.21 -4.35
C THR A 46 -5.42 -0.27 -4.79
N LEU A 47 -5.24 -1.58 -4.78
CA LEU A 47 -4.01 -2.21 -5.26
C LEU A 47 -4.35 -3.15 -6.40
N THR A 48 -3.64 -3.00 -7.52
CA THR A 48 -3.70 -3.96 -8.60
C THR A 48 -2.37 -4.70 -8.70
N ILE A 49 -2.45 -5.96 -9.10
CA ILE A 49 -1.28 -6.80 -9.34
C ILE A 49 -1.40 -7.28 -10.76
N ASP A 50 -0.46 -6.86 -11.62
CA ASP A 50 -0.48 -7.14 -13.05
C ASP A 50 -1.82 -6.76 -13.69
N GLY A 51 -2.39 -5.63 -13.25
CA GLY A 51 -3.64 -5.09 -13.77
C GLY A 51 -4.90 -5.65 -13.14
N ARG A 52 -4.79 -6.57 -12.18
CA ARG A 52 -5.95 -7.16 -11.50
C ARG A 52 -6.08 -6.62 -10.09
N ARG A 53 -7.27 -6.16 -9.73
CA ARG A 53 -7.53 -5.63 -8.41
C ARG A 53 -7.38 -6.73 -7.35
N SER A 54 -6.68 -6.41 -6.26
CA SER A 54 -6.46 -7.34 -5.16
C SER A 54 -7.58 -7.27 -4.13
N ALA A 55 -8.35 -8.33 -4.00
CA ALA A 55 -9.37 -8.46 -2.96
C ALA A 55 -8.74 -8.57 -1.57
N ALA A 56 -7.57 -9.18 -1.47
CA ALA A 56 -6.86 -9.29 -0.20
C ALA A 56 -6.47 -7.92 0.34
N TRP A 57 -6.02 -7.02 -0.52
CA TRP A 57 -5.72 -5.64 -0.15
C TRP A 57 -6.98 -4.91 0.34
N ASP A 58 -8.08 -5.03 -0.42
CA ASP A 58 -9.34 -4.40 -0.06
C ASP A 58 -9.83 -4.86 1.32
N ASN A 59 -9.75 -6.16 1.58
CA ASN A 59 -10.14 -6.71 2.87
C ASN A 59 -9.24 -6.22 4.01
N ALA A 60 -7.95 -6.10 3.77
CA ALA A 60 -7.01 -5.59 4.75
C ALA A 60 -7.32 -4.14 5.13
N LEU A 61 -7.64 -3.32 4.15
CA LEU A 61 -8.01 -1.93 4.40
C LEU A 61 -9.31 -1.81 5.19
N GLN A 62 -10.30 -2.63 4.88
CA GLN A 62 -11.58 -2.61 5.58
C GLN A 62 -11.46 -3.10 7.01
N SER A 63 -10.54 -4.03 7.26
CA SER A 63 -10.29 -4.59 8.59
C SER A 63 -9.23 -3.83 9.37
N GLY A 64 -8.62 -2.83 8.78
CA GLY A 64 -7.56 -2.07 9.38
C GLY A 64 -8.04 -1.13 10.48
N PRO A 65 -7.11 -0.48 11.16
CA PRO A 65 -7.48 0.45 12.24
C PRO A 65 -8.28 1.61 11.68
N SER A 66 -9.33 1.99 12.39
CA SER A 66 -10.21 3.09 12.01
C SER A 66 -10.02 4.32 12.88
N ASP A 67 -8.97 4.34 13.68
CA ASP A 67 -8.73 5.42 14.63
C ASP A 67 -7.91 6.56 14.02
N SER A 68 -7.57 7.50 14.87
CA SER A 68 -7.06 8.81 14.52
C SER A 68 -5.90 8.87 13.55
N PRO A 69 -4.84 8.04 13.65
CA PRO A 69 -3.72 8.17 12.71
C PRO A 69 -4.08 7.95 11.25
N TRP A 70 -5.12 7.17 10.97
CA TRP A 70 -5.62 6.95 9.62
C TRP A 70 -6.30 8.17 9.02
N ARG A 71 -6.95 8.95 9.88
CA ARG A 71 -7.89 9.97 9.44
C ARG A 71 -7.42 11.38 9.71
N THR A 72 -6.38 11.51 10.52
CA THR A 72 -5.93 12.82 10.98
C THR A 72 -4.42 12.89 10.86
N LEU A 73 -3.95 13.29 9.68
CA LEU A 73 -2.53 13.42 9.41
C LEU A 73 -2.12 14.89 9.53
N PRO A 74 -1.36 15.25 10.59
CA PRO A 74 -0.93 16.63 10.77
C PRO A 74 0.04 17.11 9.71
N PRO A 75 0.22 18.43 9.56
CA PRO A 75 1.18 18.98 8.60
C PRO A 75 2.59 18.46 8.84
N ALA A 76 3.32 18.21 7.77
CA ALA A 76 4.70 17.73 7.76
C ALA A 76 4.90 16.36 8.40
N GLN A 77 3.82 15.66 8.73
CA GLN A 77 3.89 14.32 9.30
C GLN A 77 3.71 13.26 8.23
N ARG A 78 4.18 12.04 8.55
CA ARG A 78 3.96 10.89 7.68
C ARG A 78 3.31 9.76 8.46
N LEU A 79 2.55 8.96 7.74
CA LEU A 79 1.87 7.78 8.28
C LEU A 79 2.24 6.60 7.39
N SER A 80 2.69 5.51 8.00
CA SER A 80 2.98 4.27 7.29
C SER A 80 2.18 3.13 7.92
N ILE A 81 1.54 2.33 7.07
CA ILE A 81 0.75 1.19 7.51
C ILE A 81 1.19 -0.02 6.71
N TRP A 82 1.36 -1.16 7.39
CA TRP A 82 1.90 -2.37 6.79
C TRP A 82 0.98 -3.57 7.01
N TRP A 83 0.92 -4.46 6.01
CA TRP A 83 0.17 -5.70 6.10
C TRP A 83 1.01 -6.87 5.59
N SER A 84 0.88 -8.04 6.23
CA SER A 84 1.54 -9.27 5.81
C SER A 84 0.60 -10.02 4.87
N LEU A 85 0.71 -9.76 3.58
CA LEU A 85 -0.22 -10.26 2.57
C LEU A 85 0.43 -11.16 1.51
N GLY A 86 1.71 -11.50 1.67
CA GLY A 86 2.45 -12.19 0.61
C GLY A 86 1.79 -13.46 0.10
N SER A 87 1.28 -14.29 0.98
CA SER A 87 0.62 -15.53 0.59
C SER A 87 -0.69 -15.31 -0.16
N ALA A 88 -1.35 -14.19 0.10
CA ALA A 88 -2.60 -13.84 -0.56
C ALA A 88 -2.38 -13.07 -1.86
N LEU A 89 -1.26 -12.37 -1.99
CA LEU A 89 -0.97 -11.56 -3.17
C LEU A 89 -0.31 -12.36 -4.30
N PHE A 90 0.52 -13.34 -3.95
CA PHE A 90 1.35 -14.05 -4.93
C PHE A 90 1.06 -15.54 -4.90
N GLU A 91 0.56 -16.06 -6.01
CA GLU A 91 0.19 -17.48 -6.11
C GLU A 91 1.33 -18.35 -6.59
N GLY A 92 2.29 -17.79 -7.31
CA GLY A 92 3.39 -18.54 -7.87
C GLY A 92 4.62 -17.70 -8.12
N PRO A 93 5.71 -18.33 -8.62
CA PRO A 93 6.90 -17.56 -8.96
C PRO A 93 6.69 -16.68 -10.17
N GLY A 94 7.44 -15.60 -10.25
CA GLY A 94 7.40 -14.65 -11.36
C GLY A 94 7.64 -13.22 -10.90
N ARG A 95 7.53 -12.33 -11.83
CA ARG A 95 7.60 -10.89 -11.55
C ARG A 95 6.21 -10.31 -11.56
N TYR A 96 5.94 -9.51 -10.55
CA TYR A 96 4.64 -8.87 -10.38
C TYR A 96 4.81 -7.37 -10.33
N GLN A 97 3.93 -6.67 -11.05
CA GLN A 97 3.86 -5.21 -10.96
C GLN A 97 2.67 -4.84 -10.09
N LEU A 98 2.94 -4.14 -9.00
CA LEU A 98 1.93 -3.68 -8.06
C LEU A 98 1.70 -2.19 -8.28
N VAL A 99 0.44 -1.78 -8.41
CA VAL A 99 0.07 -0.37 -8.57
C VAL A 99 -0.93 0.00 -7.51
N LEU A 100 -0.54 0.97 -6.68
CA LEU A 100 -1.41 1.55 -5.66
C LEU A 100 -2.01 2.83 -6.22
N LYS A 101 -3.34 2.95 -6.12
CA LYS A 101 -4.04 4.16 -6.56
C LYS A 101 -4.93 4.70 -5.46
N LEU A 102 -4.86 6.00 -5.28
CA LEU A 102 -5.73 6.73 -4.35
C LEU A 102 -6.05 8.08 -4.99
N GLY A 103 -7.29 8.23 -5.49
CA GLY A 103 -7.66 9.41 -6.25
C GLY A 103 -6.78 9.56 -7.47
N GLU A 104 -6.06 10.67 -7.58
CA GLU A 104 -5.13 10.93 -8.68
C GLU A 104 -3.71 10.44 -8.37
N HIS A 105 -3.47 9.97 -7.16
CA HIS A 105 -2.16 9.47 -6.76
C HIS A 105 -1.96 8.04 -7.24
N GLU A 106 -0.77 7.75 -7.70
CA GLU A 106 -0.39 6.41 -8.15
C GLU A 106 1.05 6.12 -7.73
N SER A 107 1.27 4.92 -7.22
CA SER A 107 2.61 4.46 -6.87
C SER A 107 2.79 3.04 -7.36
N VAL A 108 3.93 2.76 -7.98
CA VAL A 108 4.22 1.47 -8.62
C VAL A 108 5.38 0.79 -7.92
N ALA A 109 5.30 -0.51 -7.71
CA ALA A 109 6.40 -1.32 -7.20
C ALA A 109 6.44 -2.65 -7.94
N GLU A 110 7.64 -3.21 -8.07
CA GLU A 110 7.84 -4.55 -8.63
C GLU A 110 8.27 -5.50 -7.53
N VAL A 111 7.75 -6.73 -7.58
CA VAL A 111 8.14 -7.80 -6.67
C VAL A 111 8.48 -9.04 -7.50
N GLU A 112 9.61 -9.65 -7.19
CA GLU A 112 10.03 -10.88 -7.84
C GLU A 112 9.94 -12.04 -6.86
N ILE A 113 9.22 -13.10 -7.26
CA ILE A 113 9.09 -14.33 -6.49
C ILE A 113 9.87 -15.41 -7.21
N THR A 114 10.87 -15.98 -6.55
CA THR A 114 11.66 -17.09 -7.11
C THR A 114 11.08 -18.44 -6.67
N PRO A 115 11.27 -19.49 -7.46
CA PRO A 115 10.78 -20.82 -7.10
C PRO A 115 11.33 -21.35 -5.79
#